data_67523f182a4590fc8113926d538c39b1
#
_entry.id   67523f182a4590fc8113926d538c39b1
#
_cell.length_a   1.000
_cell.length_b   1.000
_cell.length_c   1.000
_cell.angle_alpha   90.00
_cell.angle_beta   90.00
_cell.angle_gamma   90.00
#
_symmetry.space_group_name_H-M   'P 1'
#
loop_
_entity.id
_entity.type
_entity.pdbx_description
1 polymer ?
#
loop_
_entity_poly.entity_id
_entity_poly.type
_entity_poly.pdbx_seq_one_letter_code
_entity_poly.pdbx_strand_id
1 'polypeptide(L)'
;LPSFGQEWLDQISGDYSGQNIRDYLAAIDDVAREPWADETRMGCVGASYGGYSVFFLAGNHEKRFKAFIAHCGIFDFDSMYGETEELWFVNNDYGGSYWDRSNATAMRSYANSPHKYVDKWDTPILIVTGEKDYRIPYTQSLEAFTAARMRGLDARLVSFENEAHQVFKPQNSLVWNREFFGWLDKYLK
;
A
#
# COMPACT_ATOMS: atom_id res chain seq x y z
N LEU A 1 -15.35 -3.52 -0.98
CA LEU A 1 -15.67 -3.17 -2.37
C LEU A 1 -17.15 -2.84 -2.51
N PRO A 2 -17.53 -1.73 -3.17
CA PRO A 2 -18.95 -1.32 -3.28
C PRO A 2 -19.81 -2.34 -4.04
N SER A 3 -19.19 -3.22 -4.81
CA SER A 3 -19.89 -4.23 -5.62
C SER A 3 -20.61 -5.32 -4.82
N PHE A 4 -20.30 -5.47 -3.54
CA PHE A 4 -20.82 -6.54 -2.68
C PHE A 4 -21.78 -6.03 -1.59
N GLY A 5 -22.17 -4.76 -1.68
CA GLY A 5 -23.18 -4.15 -0.80
C GLY A 5 -22.61 -3.35 0.36
N GLN A 6 -23.49 -2.67 1.09
CA GLN A 6 -23.12 -1.72 2.15
C GLN A 6 -22.42 -2.39 3.33
N GLU A 7 -22.84 -3.58 3.70
CA GLU A 7 -22.24 -4.34 4.80
C GLU A 7 -20.72 -4.57 4.60
N TRP A 8 -20.32 -4.87 3.36
CA TRP A 8 -18.91 -5.04 3.02
C TRP A 8 -18.11 -3.73 3.09
N LEU A 9 -18.74 -2.61 2.78
CA LEU A 9 -18.12 -1.29 2.94
C LEU A 9 -17.93 -0.97 4.42
N ASP A 10 -18.94 -1.19 5.22
CA ASP A 10 -18.93 -0.86 6.64
C ASP A 10 -17.88 -1.68 7.43
N GLN A 11 -17.60 -2.90 7.00
CA GLN A 11 -16.59 -3.77 7.62
C GLN A 11 -15.16 -3.22 7.53
N ILE A 12 -14.85 -2.36 6.55
CA ILE A 12 -13.50 -1.79 6.36
C ILE A 12 -13.34 -0.50 7.14
N SER A 13 -14.41 0.29 7.26
CA SER A 13 -14.37 1.57 7.97
C SER A 13 -14.04 1.35 9.45
N GLY A 14 -13.00 2.02 9.93
CA GLY A 14 -12.50 1.85 11.29
C GLY A 14 -11.76 0.52 11.55
N ASP A 15 -11.48 -0.27 10.50
CA ASP A 15 -10.75 -1.55 10.60
C ASP A 15 -9.67 -1.72 9.52
N TYR A 16 -8.99 -0.63 9.14
CA TYR A 16 -7.84 -0.70 8.24
C TYR A 16 -6.77 -1.63 8.82
N SER A 17 -6.20 -2.48 7.96
CA SER A 17 -5.29 -3.57 8.32
C SER A 17 -5.92 -4.71 9.14
N GLY A 18 -7.24 -4.73 9.25
CA GLY A 18 -7.99 -5.81 9.90
C GLY A 18 -8.60 -6.79 8.87
N GLN A 19 -9.92 -6.67 8.64
CA GLN A 19 -10.65 -7.62 7.79
C GLN A 19 -10.11 -7.68 6.36
N ASN A 20 -9.78 -6.53 5.75
CA ASN A 20 -9.24 -6.48 4.39
C ASN A 20 -7.96 -7.32 4.21
N ILE A 21 -7.07 -7.32 5.19
CA ILE A 21 -5.82 -8.10 5.11
C ILE A 21 -6.10 -9.59 5.29
N ARG A 22 -6.99 -9.97 6.20
CA ARG A 22 -7.42 -11.36 6.36
C ARG A 22 -8.04 -11.92 5.07
N ASP A 23 -8.88 -11.11 4.42
CA ASP A 23 -9.52 -11.49 3.16
C ASP A 23 -8.50 -11.66 2.02
N TYR A 24 -7.52 -10.76 1.92
CA TYR A 24 -6.45 -10.90 0.92
C TYR A 24 -5.63 -12.16 1.13
N LEU A 25 -5.18 -12.42 2.35
CA LEU A 25 -4.37 -13.61 2.65
C LEU A 25 -5.16 -14.90 2.43
N ALA A 26 -6.44 -14.94 2.84
CA ALA A 26 -7.31 -16.09 2.61
C ALA A 26 -7.54 -16.34 1.11
N ALA A 27 -7.81 -15.29 0.32
CA ALA A 27 -8.00 -15.41 -1.12
C ALA A 27 -6.71 -15.88 -1.83
N ILE A 28 -5.54 -15.39 -1.41
CA ILE A 28 -4.25 -15.81 -1.95
C ILE A 28 -3.96 -17.27 -1.61
N ASP A 29 -4.22 -17.70 -0.39
CA ASP A 29 -4.03 -19.09 0.03
C ASP A 29 -4.98 -20.07 -0.69
N ASP A 30 -6.18 -19.60 -1.05
CA ASP A 30 -7.12 -20.38 -1.86
C ASP A 30 -6.65 -20.50 -3.32
N VAL A 31 -6.28 -19.38 -3.94
CA VAL A 31 -5.76 -19.36 -5.32
C VAL A 31 -4.45 -20.14 -5.45
N ALA A 32 -3.58 -20.12 -4.45
CA ALA A 32 -2.31 -20.86 -4.46
C ALA A 32 -2.48 -22.39 -4.56
N ARG A 33 -3.68 -22.92 -4.23
CA ARG A 33 -3.99 -24.35 -4.38
C ARG A 33 -4.38 -24.75 -5.79
N GLU A 34 -4.66 -23.78 -6.65
CA GLU A 34 -5.06 -24.04 -8.03
C GLU A 34 -3.89 -24.57 -8.86
N PRO A 35 -4.08 -25.58 -9.73
CA PRO A 35 -2.99 -26.25 -10.45
C PRO A 35 -2.27 -25.35 -11.46
N TRP A 36 -2.83 -24.18 -11.79
CA TRP A 36 -2.22 -23.19 -12.67
C TRP A 36 -1.44 -22.10 -11.92
N ALA A 37 -1.58 -22.02 -10.59
CA ALA A 37 -0.90 -21.03 -9.76
C ALA A 37 0.51 -21.52 -9.37
N ASP A 38 1.48 -20.61 -9.45
CA ASP A 38 2.83 -20.88 -8.98
C ASP A 38 3.09 -20.06 -7.70
N GLU A 39 2.88 -20.68 -6.56
CA GLU A 39 3.07 -20.07 -5.24
C GLU A 39 4.51 -19.61 -4.97
N THR A 40 5.49 -20.11 -5.74
CA THR A 40 6.90 -19.74 -5.59
C THR A 40 7.24 -18.43 -6.29
N ARG A 41 6.35 -17.90 -7.14
CA ARG A 41 6.54 -16.72 -7.98
C ARG A 41 5.39 -15.71 -7.87
N MET A 42 4.92 -15.46 -6.67
CA MET A 42 3.86 -14.48 -6.43
C MET A 42 4.42 -13.09 -6.15
N GLY A 43 3.83 -12.08 -6.77
CA GLY A 43 4.04 -10.67 -6.49
C GLY A 43 2.77 -10.00 -6.00
N CYS A 44 2.90 -8.93 -5.21
CA CYS A 44 1.78 -8.15 -4.73
C CYS A 44 1.88 -6.71 -5.26
N VAL A 45 0.84 -6.25 -5.94
CA VAL A 45 0.81 -4.92 -6.55
C VAL A 45 -0.47 -4.18 -6.16
N GLY A 46 -0.37 -2.88 -5.95
CA GLY A 46 -1.54 -2.08 -5.60
C GLY A 46 -1.29 -0.59 -5.74
N ALA A 47 -2.38 0.16 -5.96
CA ALA A 47 -2.37 1.60 -6.06
C ALA A 47 -3.36 2.21 -5.07
N SER A 48 -3.07 3.40 -4.54
CA SER A 48 -3.92 4.12 -3.61
C SER A 48 -4.18 3.29 -2.34
N TYR A 49 -5.42 2.94 -2.03
CA TYR A 49 -5.76 1.98 -0.98
C TYR A 49 -5.02 0.64 -1.16
N GLY A 50 -4.87 0.18 -2.42
CA GLY A 50 -4.06 -1.01 -2.73
C GLY A 50 -2.58 -0.80 -2.45
N GLY A 51 -2.05 0.41 -2.66
CA GLY A 51 -0.68 0.77 -2.32
C GLY A 51 -0.42 0.73 -0.80
N TYR A 52 -1.37 1.26 -0.01
CA TYR A 52 -1.37 1.07 1.44
C TYR A 52 -1.36 -0.42 1.82
N SER A 53 -2.23 -1.22 1.19
CA SER A 53 -2.30 -2.66 1.45
C SER A 53 -0.98 -3.36 1.16
N VAL A 54 -0.28 -2.96 0.08
CA VAL A 54 1.06 -3.45 -0.24
C VAL A 54 2.07 -3.10 0.86
N PHE A 55 2.10 -1.86 1.34
CA PHE A 55 3.01 -1.47 2.42
C PHE A 55 2.72 -2.24 3.73
N PHE A 56 1.46 -2.45 4.05
CA PHE A 56 1.11 -3.24 5.23
C PHE A 56 1.51 -4.71 5.06
N LEU A 57 1.19 -5.31 3.90
CA LEU A 57 1.55 -6.70 3.58
C LEU A 57 3.06 -6.90 3.52
N ALA A 58 3.86 -5.89 3.14
CA ALA A 58 5.32 -6.01 3.15
C ALA A 58 5.89 -6.41 4.52
N GLY A 59 5.21 -6.06 5.60
CA GLY A 59 5.55 -6.51 6.96
C GLY A 59 4.70 -7.67 7.49
N ASN A 60 3.67 -8.13 6.75
CA ASN A 60 2.68 -9.08 7.26
C ASN A 60 2.25 -10.15 6.24
N HIS A 61 3.07 -10.43 5.21
CA HIS A 61 2.73 -11.40 4.15
C HIS A 61 3.15 -12.84 4.42
N GLU A 62 3.88 -13.08 5.51
CA GLU A 62 4.32 -14.41 5.93
C GLU A 62 5.03 -15.19 4.81
N LYS A 63 5.96 -14.50 4.11
CA LYS A 63 6.77 -15.06 3.01
C LYS A 63 6.03 -15.43 1.71
N ARG A 64 4.76 -15.04 1.55
CA ARG A 64 3.98 -15.37 0.35
C ARG A 64 4.51 -14.70 -0.92
N PHE A 65 5.01 -13.48 -0.83
CA PHE A 65 5.41 -12.69 -2.00
C PHE A 65 6.92 -12.58 -2.18
N LYS A 66 7.36 -12.50 -3.44
CA LYS A 66 8.77 -12.33 -3.87
C LYS A 66 9.07 -10.91 -4.33
N ALA A 67 8.05 -10.12 -4.64
CA ALA A 67 8.16 -8.72 -5.05
C ALA A 67 6.92 -7.94 -4.68
N PHE A 68 7.13 -6.65 -4.37
CA PHE A 68 6.06 -5.69 -4.13
C PHE A 68 6.14 -4.53 -5.11
N ILE A 69 4.96 -3.98 -5.50
CA ILE A 69 4.84 -2.71 -6.20
C ILE A 69 3.73 -1.89 -5.52
N ALA A 70 4.10 -0.78 -4.90
CA ALA A 70 3.18 0.17 -4.30
C ALA A 70 3.14 1.47 -5.11
N HIS A 71 1.98 1.84 -5.64
CA HIS A 71 1.77 3.10 -6.33
C HIS A 71 0.87 4.01 -5.50
N CYS A 72 1.32 5.23 -5.22
CA CYS A 72 0.61 6.24 -4.42
C CYS A 72 -0.08 5.67 -3.18
N GLY A 73 0.64 4.85 -2.41
CA GLY A 73 0.12 4.19 -1.21
C GLY A 73 0.33 5.03 0.06
N ILE A 74 -0.58 4.88 1.02
CA ILE A 74 -0.41 5.47 2.35
C ILE A 74 0.55 4.58 3.14
N PHE A 75 1.60 5.19 3.67
CA PHE A 75 2.61 4.49 4.46
C PHE A 75 2.53 4.83 5.96
N ASP A 76 2.41 6.11 6.28
CA ASP A 76 2.30 6.62 7.64
C ASP A 76 0.97 7.36 7.84
N PHE A 77 0.08 6.78 8.65
CA PHE A 77 -1.24 7.34 8.93
C PHE A 77 -1.17 8.64 9.73
N ASP A 78 -0.14 8.81 10.57
CA ASP A 78 0.03 10.02 11.38
C ASP A 78 0.38 11.22 10.48
N SER A 79 1.38 11.08 9.58
CA SER A 79 1.75 12.14 8.65
C SER A 79 0.67 12.37 7.58
N MET A 80 0.05 11.29 7.07
CA MET A 80 -1.07 11.37 6.12
C MET A 80 -2.21 12.24 6.63
N TYR A 81 -2.55 12.17 7.92
CA TYR A 81 -3.61 12.99 8.51
C TYR A 81 -3.35 14.49 8.35
N GLY A 82 -2.09 14.93 8.43
CA GLY A 82 -1.70 16.33 8.32
C GLY A 82 -1.48 16.84 6.89
N GLU A 83 -1.47 15.96 5.89
CA GLU A 83 -1.02 16.29 4.53
C GLU A 83 -2.10 16.13 3.46
N THR A 84 -3.09 15.25 3.66
CA THR A 84 -4.08 14.91 2.64
C THR A 84 -5.10 16.02 2.38
N GLU A 85 -5.52 16.17 1.13
CA GLU A 85 -6.69 17.00 0.77
C GLU A 85 -8.02 16.39 1.23
N GLU A 86 -8.05 15.07 1.52
CA GLU A 86 -9.27 14.32 1.88
C GLU A 86 -9.40 14.08 3.39
N LEU A 87 -9.17 15.09 4.21
CA LEU A 87 -9.18 14.93 5.68
C LEU A 87 -10.52 14.37 6.21
N TRP A 88 -11.65 14.69 5.55
CA TRP A 88 -12.96 14.12 5.89
C TRP A 88 -12.97 12.60 5.78
N PHE A 89 -12.34 12.05 4.73
CA PHE A 89 -12.21 10.61 4.51
C PHE A 89 -11.41 9.97 5.65
N VAL A 90 -10.25 10.54 5.99
CA VAL A 90 -9.40 10.03 7.06
C VAL A 90 -10.13 10.05 8.41
N ASN A 91 -10.84 11.13 8.72
CA ASN A 91 -11.66 11.22 9.94
C ASN A 91 -12.75 10.14 10.00
N ASN A 92 -13.40 9.86 8.86
CA ASN A 92 -14.43 8.83 8.79
C ASN A 92 -13.83 7.42 8.93
N ASP A 93 -12.84 7.12 8.10
CA ASP A 93 -12.34 5.75 7.96
C ASP A 93 -11.35 5.34 9.07
N TYR A 94 -10.58 6.28 9.61
CA TYR A 94 -9.72 6.00 10.77
C TYR A 94 -10.43 6.21 12.11
N GLY A 95 -11.63 6.80 12.07
CA GLY A 95 -12.44 7.08 13.26
C GLY A 95 -12.11 8.39 13.95
N GLY A 96 -11.18 9.20 13.42
CA GLY A 96 -10.81 10.50 13.99
C GLY A 96 -9.34 10.82 13.89
N SER A 97 -8.88 11.81 14.63
CA SER A 97 -7.49 12.26 14.63
C SER A 97 -6.56 11.35 15.44
N TYR A 98 -5.27 11.31 15.06
CA TYR A 98 -4.26 10.49 15.74
C TYR A 98 -3.98 10.93 17.18
N TRP A 99 -4.34 12.15 17.56
CA TRP A 99 -4.17 12.65 18.93
C TRP A 99 -5.39 12.40 19.83
N ASP A 100 -6.54 11.96 19.29
CA ASP A 100 -7.70 11.61 20.11
C ASP A 100 -7.53 10.23 20.76
N ARG A 101 -6.84 10.24 21.87
CA ARG A 101 -6.52 9.01 22.64
C ARG A 101 -7.73 8.41 23.36
N SER A 102 -8.86 9.13 23.42
CA SER A 102 -10.10 8.62 24.00
C SER A 102 -10.92 7.78 23.00
N ASN A 103 -10.62 7.91 21.70
CA ASN A 103 -11.30 7.20 20.65
C ASN A 103 -10.62 5.86 20.32
N ALA A 104 -11.22 4.77 20.75
CA ALA A 104 -10.65 3.42 20.58
C ALA A 104 -10.50 3.02 19.09
N THR A 105 -11.41 3.48 18.21
CA THR A 105 -11.33 3.22 16.77
C THR A 105 -10.13 3.94 16.15
N ALA A 106 -9.96 5.22 16.44
CA ALA A 106 -8.82 6.00 15.97
C ALA A 106 -7.50 5.37 16.46
N MET A 107 -7.40 5.08 17.75
CA MET A 107 -6.20 4.46 18.34
C MET A 107 -5.84 3.14 17.67
N ARG A 108 -6.83 2.28 17.37
CA ARG A 108 -6.61 1.02 16.65
C ARG A 108 -6.12 1.27 15.22
N SER A 109 -6.75 2.20 14.49
CA SER A 109 -6.37 2.54 13.12
C SER A 109 -4.92 3.01 13.04
N TYR A 110 -4.53 3.98 13.87
CA TYR A 110 -3.15 4.48 13.88
C TYR A 110 -2.13 3.44 14.40
N ALA A 111 -2.53 2.54 15.27
CA ALA A 111 -1.67 1.41 15.67
C ALA A 111 -1.37 0.45 14.52
N ASN A 112 -2.28 0.36 13.54
CA ASN A 112 -2.14 -0.47 12.35
C ASN A 112 -1.49 0.24 11.16
N SER A 113 -0.91 1.42 11.34
CA SER A 113 -0.22 2.13 10.27
C SER A 113 0.97 1.33 9.73
N PRO A 114 1.13 1.19 8.39
CA PRO A 114 2.17 0.35 7.78
C PRO A 114 3.59 0.64 8.25
N HIS A 115 3.94 1.90 8.50
CA HIS A 115 5.29 2.30 8.93
C HIS A 115 5.73 1.61 10.23
N LYS A 116 4.81 1.17 11.05
CA LYS A 116 5.09 0.49 12.34
C LYS A 116 5.54 -0.96 12.19
N TYR A 117 5.48 -1.51 10.97
CA TYR A 117 5.85 -2.89 10.64
C TYR A 117 7.07 -3.00 9.73
N VAL A 118 7.80 -1.90 9.53
CA VAL A 118 9.00 -1.84 8.68
C VAL A 118 10.11 -2.79 9.17
N ASP A 119 10.19 -3.02 10.47
CA ASP A 119 11.13 -3.97 11.06
C ASP A 119 11.01 -5.40 10.51
N LYS A 120 9.83 -5.75 9.95
CA LYS A 120 9.53 -7.05 9.35
C LYS A 120 9.70 -7.09 7.83
N TRP A 121 9.97 -5.94 7.19
CA TRP A 121 10.14 -5.88 5.75
C TRP A 121 11.41 -6.64 5.30
N ASP A 122 11.26 -7.55 4.35
CA ASP A 122 12.34 -8.42 3.89
C ASP A 122 12.31 -8.71 2.37
N THR A 123 11.38 -8.13 1.65
CA THR A 123 11.11 -8.43 0.23
C THR A 123 11.32 -7.18 -0.63
N PRO A 124 11.88 -7.32 -1.86
CA PRO A 124 12.10 -6.18 -2.77
C PRO A 124 10.82 -5.40 -3.07
N ILE A 125 10.94 -4.07 -3.16
CA ILE A 125 9.79 -3.18 -3.38
C ILE A 125 10.07 -2.08 -4.39
N LEU A 126 9.18 -1.95 -5.39
CA LEU A 126 9.09 -0.79 -6.28
C LEU A 126 8.01 0.16 -5.73
N ILE A 127 8.36 1.43 -5.59
CA ILE A 127 7.47 2.48 -5.12
C ILE A 127 7.29 3.50 -6.23
N VAL A 128 6.05 3.86 -6.55
CA VAL A 128 5.72 4.80 -7.63
C VAL A 128 4.83 5.91 -7.08
N THR A 129 5.09 7.15 -7.48
CA THR A 129 4.31 8.31 -7.02
C THR A 129 4.30 9.44 -8.06
N GLY A 130 3.24 10.27 -8.03
CA GLY A 130 3.23 11.57 -8.67
C GLY A 130 3.52 12.67 -7.64
N GLU A 131 4.36 13.64 -7.98
CA GLU A 131 4.76 14.70 -7.03
C GLU A 131 3.65 15.74 -6.78
N LYS A 132 2.60 15.73 -7.63
CA LYS A 132 1.40 16.57 -7.47
C LYS A 132 0.21 15.80 -6.90
N ASP A 133 0.48 14.69 -6.25
CA ASP A 133 -0.55 13.95 -5.52
C ASP A 133 -0.81 14.64 -4.17
N TYR A 134 -1.98 15.26 -4.06
CA TYR A 134 -2.44 15.90 -2.82
C TYR A 134 -3.42 15.00 -2.05
N ARG A 135 -3.85 13.90 -2.65
CA ARG A 135 -4.71 12.89 -2.01
C ARG A 135 -3.90 11.99 -1.10
N ILE A 136 -2.87 11.35 -1.68
CA ILE A 136 -1.84 10.64 -0.92
C ILE A 136 -0.51 11.31 -1.26
N PRO A 137 -0.06 12.27 -0.45
CA PRO A 137 1.12 13.06 -0.74
C PRO A 137 2.35 12.22 -1.04
N TYR A 138 3.17 12.67 -1.97
CA TYR A 138 4.36 11.94 -2.41
C TYR A 138 5.37 11.67 -1.29
N THR A 139 5.29 12.44 -0.20
CA THR A 139 6.06 12.24 1.04
C THR A 139 5.88 10.85 1.62
N GLN A 140 4.67 10.26 1.51
CA GLN A 140 4.38 8.89 1.90
C GLN A 140 5.29 7.87 1.18
N SER A 141 5.51 8.10 -0.12
CA SER A 141 6.41 7.28 -0.93
C SER A 141 7.88 7.50 -0.59
N LEU A 142 8.28 8.74 -0.25
CA LEU A 142 9.64 9.05 0.20
C LEU A 142 9.96 8.39 1.54
N GLU A 143 9.04 8.45 2.49
CA GLU A 143 9.18 7.79 3.80
C GLU A 143 9.34 6.27 3.64
N ALA A 144 8.45 5.64 2.85
CA ALA A 144 8.49 4.21 2.59
C ALA A 144 9.79 3.77 1.88
N PHE A 145 10.24 4.55 0.89
CA PHE A 145 11.50 4.27 0.18
C PHE A 145 12.70 4.39 1.12
N THR A 146 12.76 5.43 1.93
CA THR A 146 13.82 5.62 2.92
C THR A 146 13.86 4.44 3.89
N ALA A 147 12.70 4.05 4.42
CA ALA A 147 12.57 2.91 5.32
C ALA A 147 13.08 1.61 4.68
N ALA A 148 12.65 1.31 3.46
CA ALA A 148 13.08 0.12 2.71
C ALA A 148 14.61 0.10 2.50
N ARG A 149 15.19 1.24 2.10
CA ARG A 149 16.64 1.35 1.88
C ARG A 149 17.43 1.20 3.18
N MET A 150 16.96 1.79 4.28
CA MET A 150 17.60 1.65 5.59
C MET A 150 17.51 0.21 6.14
N ARG A 151 16.49 -0.55 5.74
CA ARG A 151 16.38 -1.99 6.01
C ARG A 151 17.31 -2.85 5.11
N GLY A 152 18.01 -2.24 4.15
CA GLY A 152 18.91 -2.94 3.23
C GLY A 152 18.19 -3.66 2.09
N LEU A 153 16.91 -3.35 1.84
CA LEU A 153 16.15 -3.99 0.77
C LEU A 153 16.58 -3.46 -0.60
N ASP A 154 16.43 -4.29 -1.62
CA ASP A 154 16.39 -3.80 -2.99
C ASP A 154 15.08 -3.03 -3.17
N ALA A 155 15.20 -1.71 -3.18
CA ALA A 155 14.07 -0.80 -3.31
C ALA A 155 14.35 0.24 -4.37
N ARG A 156 13.32 0.56 -5.17
CA ARG A 156 13.35 1.56 -6.22
C ARG A 156 12.20 2.53 -6.05
N LEU A 157 12.48 3.83 -6.18
CA LEU A 157 11.47 4.88 -6.25
C LEU A 157 11.41 5.44 -7.67
N VAL A 158 10.20 5.52 -8.22
CA VAL A 158 9.90 6.21 -9.47
C VAL A 158 8.94 7.35 -9.17
N SER A 159 9.43 8.58 -9.28
CA SER A 159 8.67 9.80 -9.06
C SER A 159 8.40 10.52 -10.37
N PHE A 160 7.16 10.97 -10.56
CA PHE A 160 6.75 11.73 -11.74
C PHE A 160 6.41 13.17 -11.35
N GLU A 161 7.31 14.10 -11.61
CA GLU A 161 7.23 15.52 -11.23
C GLU A 161 5.91 16.20 -11.63
N ASN A 162 5.31 15.77 -12.73
CA ASN A 162 4.17 16.43 -13.34
C ASN A 162 2.90 15.57 -13.39
N GLU A 163 2.84 14.50 -12.61
CA GLU A 163 1.65 13.67 -12.39
C GLU A 163 1.07 13.90 -11.00
N ALA A 164 -0.22 13.59 -10.86
CA ALA A 164 -0.96 13.61 -9.60
C ALA A 164 -1.17 12.16 -9.09
N HIS A 165 -2.36 11.85 -8.58
CA HIS A 165 -2.70 10.53 -8.03
C HIS A 165 -2.61 9.39 -9.05
N GLN A 166 -2.78 9.70 -10.33
CA GLN A 166 -2.69 8.73 -11.44
C GLN A 166 -1.63 9.19 -12.45
N VAL A 167 -1.01 8.25 -13.15
CA VAL A 167 -0.06 8.52 -14.24
C VAL A 167 -0.81 8.49 -15.56
N PHE A 168 -1.16 9.66 -16.10
CA PHE A 168 -1.96 9.79 -17.30
C PHE A 168 -1.19 10.26 -18.54
N LYS A 169 -0.06 10.96 -18.37
CA LYS A 169 0.70 11.46 -19.51
C LYS A 169 1.34 10.30 -20.28
N PRO A 170 1.17 10.23 -21.62
CA PRO A 170 1.59 9.07 -22.39
C PRO A 170 3.07 8.70 -22.22
N GLN A 171 3.97 9.67 -22.19
CA GLN A 171 5.41 9.42 -21.99
C GLN A 171 5.71 8.85 -20.61
N ASN A 172 5.04 9.36 -19.57
CA ASN A 172 5.17 8.84 -18.21
C ASN A 172 4.58 7.43 -18.09
N SER A 173 3.46 7.17 -18.78
CA SER A 173 2.86 5.83 -18.82
C SER A 173 3.79 4.80 -19.45
N LEU A 174 4.57 5.15 -20.47
CA LEU A 174 5.57 4.25 -21.05
C LEU A 174 6.68 3.93 -20.04
N VAL A 175 7.16 4.93 -19.30
CA VAL A 175 8.14 4.73 -18.22
C VAL A 175 7.54 3.86 -17.12
N TRP A 176 6.32 4.19 -16.67
CA TRP A 176 5.60 3.41 -15.65
C TRP A 176 5.50 1.93 -16.03
N ASN A 177 5.05 1.62 -17.25
CA ASN A 177 4.91 0.24 -17.73
C ASN A 177 6.26 -0.49 -17.76
N ARG A 178 7.32 0.17 -18.25
CA ARG A 178 8.67 -0.41 -18.30
C ARG A 178 9.17 -0.76 -16.90
N GLU A 179 9.02 0.14 -15.94
CA GLU A 179 9.46 -0.06 -14.57
C GLU A 179 8.63 -1.14 -13.88
N PHE A 180 7.31 -1.13 -14.07
CA PHE A 180 6.38 -2.10 -13.50
C PHE A 180 6.68 -3.52 -13.96
N PHE A 181 6.69 -3.75 -15.28
CA PHE A 181 6.94 -5.09 -15.82
C PHE A 181 8.39 -5.51 -15.63
N GLY A 182 9.34 -4.59 -15.75
CA GLY A 182 10.76 -4.88 -15.48
C GLY A 182 11.02 -5.31 -14.05
N TRP A 183 10.29 -4.76 -13.08
CA TRP A 183 10.36 -5.17 -11.68
C TRP A 183 9.81 -6.59 -11.49
N LEU A 184 8.63 -6.87 -12.02
CA LEU A 184 8.03 -8.21 -11.93
C LEU A 184 8.91 -9.26 -12.64
N ASP A 185 9.43 -8.95 -13.82
CA ASP A 185 10.32 -9.82 -14.58
C ASP A 185 11.60 -10.17 -13.80
N LYS A 186 12.14 -9.21 -13.08
CA LYS A 186 13.37 -9.41 -12.29
C LYS A 186 13.20 -10.41 -11.16
N TYR A 187 12.02 -10.49 -10.55
CA TYR A 187 11.81 -11.26 -9.32
C TYR A 187 10.89 -12.47 -9.50
N LEU A 188 10.10 -12.51 -10.60
CA LEU A 188 9.09 -13.54 -10.80
C LEU A 188 9.34 -14.43 -12.04
N LYS A 189 10.38 -14.17 -12.85
CA LYS A 189 10.77 -15.01 -13.99
C LYS A 189 11.91 -16.00 -13.71
#